data_2fcd2099bdf467ca615df6a355a089f3
#
_entry.id   2fcd2099bdf467ca615df6a355a089f3
#
_cell.length_a   1.000
_cell.length_b   1.000
_cell.length_c   1.000
_cell.angle_alpha   90.00
_cell.angle_beta   90.00
_cell.angle_gamma   90.00
#
_symmetry.space_group_name_H-M   'P 1'
#
loop_
_entity.id
_entity.type
_entity.pdbx_description
1 polymer ?
#
loop_
_entity_poly.entity_id
_entity_poly.type
_entity_poly.pdbx_seq_one_letter_code
_entity_poly.pdbx_strand_id
1 'polypeptide(L)'
;AEKACELIEVEYEVLPWAIEIDDAIKPDAPILHDHIQFDGKPSNIAGTLEHKKGDINKGFSEADVIIEREFKTEAVHQGYLETHSCLVSVAADGRATIWSSSQGQFMVRAMTSFITGIPQSSIRAIPAEIGGGFGGKTIVYLEPVATILSKKSGRPVKMVMTREEVMRASGPTSGSKSKVKIGAKNDGKITAAQGTFYLQAGAFPGAPIRGAAGCCLAPYEIPNAHTFGYDVVSNRSKVAAYRAPGAPIGAYAVECVLDEVAEALKMCPLEFRLKNLIKFHKIRLKSLPHE
;
A
#
# COMPACT_ATOMS: atom_id res chain seq x y z
N ALA A 1 -34.50 -4.92 -7.15
CA ALA A 1 -33.34 -4.02 -7.06
C ALA A 1 -32.76 -3.75 -8.44
N GLU A 2 -32.34 -4.77 -9.22
CA GLU A 2 -31.75 -4.63 -10.57
C GLU A 2 -32.63 -3.80 -11.51
N LYS A 3 -33.90 -4.16 -11.64
CA LYS A 3 -34.86 -3.42 -12.45
C LYS A 3 -35.03 -1.95 -12.02
N ALA A 4 -34.81 -1.61 -10.75
CA ALA A 4 -34.85 -0.23 -10.28
C ALA A 4 -33.58 0.53 -10.67
N CYS A 5 -32.42 -0.13 -10.73
CA CYS A 5 -31.18 0.47 -11.20
C CYS A 5 -31.23 0.83 -12.68
N GLU A 6 -31.89 -0.01 -13.49
CA GLU A 6 -32.11 0.24 -14.94
C GLU A 6 -32.97 1.49 -15.25
N LEU A 7 -33.77 1.94 -14.26
CA LEU A 7 -34.61 3.13 -14.36
C LEU A 7 -33.91 4.43 -13.91
N ILE A 8 -32.68 4.33 -13.42
CA ILE A 8 -31.92 5.50 -12.97
C ILE A 8 -31.03 5.98 -14.12
N GLU A 9 -31.38 7.13 -14.66
CA GLU A 9 -30.56 7.83 -15.65
C GLU A 9 -29.54 8.72 -14.90
N VAL A 10 -28.25 8.63 -15.28
CA VAL A 10 -27.17 9.43 -14.69
C VAL A 10 -26.44 10.16 -15.80
N GLU A 11 -26.43 11.48 -15.71
CA GLU A 11 -25.63 12.33 -16.59
C GLU A 11 -24.34 12.70 -15.88
N TYR A 12 -23.19 12.54 -16.55
CA TYR A 12 -21.87 12.78 -16.01
C TYR A 12 -21.16 13.90 -16.77
N GLU A 13 -20.63 14.88 -16.05
CA GLU A 13 -19.59 15.78 -16.54
C GLU A 13 -18.22 15.14 -16.25
N VAL A 14 -17.46 14.91 -17.33
CA VAL A 14 -16.12 14.32 -17.20
C VAL A 14 -15.11 15.41 -16.92
N LEU A 15 -14.53 15.41 -15.71
CA LEU A 15 -13.48 16.34 -15.31
C LEU A 15 -12.10 15.90 -15.81
N PRO A 16 -11.10 16.79 -15.90
CA PRO A 16 -9.72 16.42 -16.16
C PRO A 16 -9.21 15.36 -15.17
N TRP A 17 -8.42 14.41 -15.66
CA TRP A 17 -7.95 13.28 -14.84
C TRP A 17 -6.46 13.02 -15.00
N ALA A 18 -5.85 12.36 -13.99
CA ALA A 18 -4.51 11.79 -14.04
C ALA A 18 -4.57 10.34 -13.55
N ILE A 19 -4.26 9.38 -14.42
CA ILE A 19 -4.34 7.94 -14.13
C ILE A 19 -2.98 7.38 -13.71
N GLU A 20 -1.93 7.72 -14.49
CA GLU A 20 -0.58 7.22 -14.23
C GLU A 20 0.18 8.12 -13.23
N ILE A 21 1.17 7.53 -12.54
CA ILE A 21 2.04 8.27 -11.63
C ILE A 21 2.71 9.43 -12.36
N ASP A 22 3.25 9.15 -13.56
CA ASP A 22 3.96 10.15 -14.36
C ASP A 22 3.07 11.34 -14.74
N ASP A 23 1.77 11.11 -14.97
CA ASP A 23 0.82 12.18 -15.28
C ASP A 23 0.42 12.95 -14.01
N ALA A 24 0.22 12.25 -12.90
CA ALA A 24 -0.23 12.84 -11.64
C ALA A 24 0.83 13.76 -10.98
N ILE A 25 2.11 13.53 -11.23
CA ILE A 25 3.21 14.33 -10.65
C ILE A 25 3.69 15.47 -11.55
N LYS A 26 3.11 15.66 -12.75
CA LYS A 26 3.45 16.80 -13.61
C LYS A 26 3.06 18.12 -12.96
N PRO A 27 3.80 19.21 -13.24
CA PRO A 27 3.47 20.54 -12.70
C PRO A 27 2.09 21.07 -13.11
N ASP A 28 1.58 20.65 -14.26
CA ASP A 28 0.30 21.01 -14.85
C ASP A 28 -0.77 19.94 -14.69
N ALA A 29 -0.52 18.90 -13.87
CA ALA A 29 -1.48 17.85 -13.60
C ALA A 29 -2.77 18.39 -12.97
N PRO A 30 -3.96 17.85 -13.35
CA PRO A 30 -5.18 18.17 -12.63
C PRO A 30 -5.07 17.74 -11.16
N ILE A 31 -5.40 18.65 -10.25
CA ILE A 31 -5.34 18.39 -8.81
C ILE A 31 -6.61 17.64 -8.40
N LEU A 32 -6.43 16.46 -7.78
CA LEU A 32 -7.56 15.63 -7.36
C LEU A 32 -8.17 16.10 -6.03
N HIS A 33 -7.37 16.67 -5.15
CA HIS A 33 -7.79 17.11 -3.82
C HIS A 33 -7.17 18.46 -3.46
N ASP A 34 -7.96 19.51 -3.39
CA ASP A 34 -7.48 20.88 -3.15
C ASP A 34 -6.77 21.07 -1.81
N HIS A 35 -7.09 20.24 -0.81
CA HIS A 35 -6.50 20.29 0.51
C HIS A 35 -5.14 19.58 0.63
N ILE A 36 -4.75 18.80 -0.38
CA ILE A 36 -3.44 18.12 -0.41
C ILE A 36 -2.39 19.11 -0.91
N GLN A 37 -1.34 19.29 -0.11
CA GLN A 37 -0.25 20.20 -0.44
C GLN A 37 1.10 19.49 -0.34
N PHE A 38 1.99 19.81 -1.28
CA PHE A 38 3.38 19.44 -1.27
C PHE A 38 4.22 20.69 -1.57
N ASP A 39 5.22 20.97 -0.72
CA ASP A 39 6.04 22.19 -0.78
C ASP A 39 5.20 23.49 -0.81
N GLY A 40 4.09 23.51 -0.06
CA GLY A 40 3.21 24.66 0.08
C GLY A 40 2.32 24.95 -1.13
N LYS A 41 2.20 24.02 -2.08
CA LYS A 41 1.34 24.12 -3.26
C LYS A 41 0.39 22.93 -3.37
N PRO A 42 -0.82 23.11 -3.94
CA PRO A 42 -1.70 22.01 -4.27
C PRO A 42 -0.95 20.96 -5.10
N SER A 43 -1.12 19.69 -4.76
CA SER A 43 -0.35 18.60 -5.37
C SER A 43 -1.09 17.27 -5.29
N ASN A 44 -0.77 16.35 -6.19
CA ASN A 44 -1.18 14.95 -6.08
C ASN A 44 -0.19 14.10 -5.27
N ILE A 45 0.90 14.69 -4.76
CA ILE A 45 1.79 14.05 -3.79
C ILE A 45 1.20 14.29 -2.40
N ALA A 46 0.60 13.24 -1.83
CA ALA A 46 -0.16 13.31 -0.58
C ALA A 46 0.69 13.02 0.66
N GLY A 47 1.87 12.48 0.48
CA GLY A 47 2.77 12.18 1.58
C GLY A 47 4.15 11.77 1.11
N THR A 48 5.12 11.96 1.99
CA THR A 48 6.51 11.60 1.70
C THR A 48 7.13 10.84 2.87
N LEU A 49 8.16 10.09 2.56
CA LEU A 49 9.05 9.45 3.52
C LEU A 49 10.48 9.66 3.05
N GLU A 50 11.32 10.12 3.92
CA GLU A 50 12.76 10.19 3.70
C GLU A 50 13.49 9.39 4.77
N HIS A 51 14.46 8.58 4.36
CA HIS A 51 15.38 7.92 5.25
C HIS A 51 16.81 8.17 4.76
N LYS A 52 17.65 8.73 5.63
CA LYS A 52 19.03 9.09 5.34
C LYS A 52 19.99 8.52 6.37
N LYS A 53 21.12 7.98 5.89
CA LYS A 53 22.21 7.46 6.71
C LYS A 53 23.54 7.78 6.01
N GLY A 54 24.50 8.30 6.74
CA GLY A 54 25.83 8.62 6.21
C GLY A 54 25.84 9.76 5.20
N ASP A 55 26.82 9.75 4.29
CA ASP A 55 27.00 10.70 3.19
C ASP A 55 26.92 9.99 1.85
N ILE A 56 25.82 10.17 1.14
CA ILE A 56 25.56 9.48 -0.11
C ILE A 56 26.55 9.85 -1.23
N ASN A 57 26.97 11.12 -1.29
CA ASN A 57 27.91 11.59 -2.30
C ASN A 57 29.29 10.98 -2.09
N LYS A 58 29.77 10.98 -0.84
CA LYS A 58 30.99 10.30 -0.45
C LYS A 58 30.92 8.81 -0.76
N GLY A 59 29.83 8.16 -0.42
CA GLY A 59 29.65 6.73 -0.67
C GLY A 59 29.72 6.37 -2.16
N PHE A 60 29.12 7.18 -3.06
CA PHE A 60 29.24 6.96 -4.50
C PHE A 60 30.62 7.33 -5.06
N SER A 61 31.30 8.33 -4.51
CA SER A 61 32.69 8.65 -4.94
C SER A 61 33.70 7.57 -4.58
N GLU A 62 33.41 6.74 -3.59
CA GLU A 62 34.26 5.62 -3.15
C GLU A 62 33.97 4.32 -3.91
N ALA A 63 32.90 4.27 -4.74
CA ALA A 63 32.49 3.09 -5.48
C ALA A 63 33.33 2.88 -6.73
N ASP A 64 33.71 1.64 -7.01
CA ASP A 64 34.39 1.24 -8.25
C ASP A 64 33.37 0.89 -9.36
N VAL A 65 32.18 0.39 -8.93
CA VAL A 65 31.06 0.04 -9.81
C VAL A 65 29.81 0.74 -9.29
N ILE A 66 29.05 1.37 -10.21
CA ILE A 66 27.77 2.01 -9.91
C ILE A 66 26.74 1.54 -10.94
N ILE A 67 25.64 0.99 -10.47
CA ILE A 67 24.49 0.62 -11.32
C ILE A 67 23.29 1.46 -10.89
N GLU A 68 22.58 2.01 -11.87
CA GLU A 68 21.34 2.77 -11.69
C GLU A 68 20.27 2.27 -12.65
N ARG A 69 19.06 1.98 -12.13
CA ARG A 69 17.94 1.48 -12.94
C ARG A 69 16.62 2.09 -12.48
N GLU A 70 15.71 2.13 -13.44
CA GLU A 70 14.31 2.49 -13.22
C GLU A 70 13.42 1.26 -13.44
N PHE A 71 12.41 1.13 -12.59
CA PHE A 71 11.44 0.02 -12.62
C PHE A 71 10.02 0.58 -12.55
N LYS A 72 9.11 -0.08 -13.24
CA LYS A 72 7.67 0.12 -13.13
C LYS A 72 7.00 -1.18 -12.72
N THR A 73 6.02 -1.10 -11.82
CA THR A 73 5.11 -2.22 -11.52
C THR A 73 3.67 -1.74 -11.63
N GLU A 74 2.80 -2.60 -12.15
CA GLU A 74 1.39 -2.31 -12.26
C GLU A 74 0.66 -2.48 -10.91
N ALA A 75 -0.50 -1.82 -10.79
CA ALA A 75 -1.44 -2.09 -9.72
C ALA A 75 -2.12 -3.43 -9.98
N VAL A 76 -2.02 -4.36 -9.02
CA VAL A 76 -2.53 -5.73 -9.16
C VAL A 76 -3.50 -6.06 -8.04
N HIS A 77 -4.66 -6.63 -8.39
CA HIS A 77 -5.64 -7.10 -7.42
C HIS A 77 -5.13 -8.39 -6.72
N GLN A 78 -5.48 -8.59 -5.43
CA GLN A 78 -5.06 -9.74 -4.62
C GLN A 78 -5.56 -11.09 -5.14
N GLY A 79 -6.59 -11.11 -5.98
CA GLY A 79 -7.06 -12.29 -6.68
C GLY A 79 -7.66 -13.38 -5.80
N TYR A 80 -8.18 -13.04 -4.60
CA TYR A 80 -8.83 -14.01 -3.72
C TYR A 80 -10.08 -14.63 -4.39
N LEU A 81 -10.28 -15.94 -4.18
CA LEU A 81 -11.38 -16.69 -4.80
C LEU A 81 -12.74 -16.27 -4.26
N GLU A 82 -12.88 -16.16 -2.94
CA GLU A 82 -14.11 -15.68 -2.32
C GLU A 82 -14.28 -14.17 -2.54
N THR A 83 -15.42 -13.74 -3.07
CA THR A 83 -15.78 -12.33 -3.17
C THR A 83 -16.11 -11.73 -1.80
N HIS A 84 -16.31 -10.41 -1.71
CA HIS A 84 -16.76 -9.79 -0.48
C HIS A 84 -18.20 -10.15 -0.18
N SER A 85 -18.49 -10.49 1.07
CA SER A 85 -19.85 -10.76 1.53
C SER A 85 -20.04 -10.35 2.98
N CYS A 86 -21.25 -9.89 3.30
CA CYS A 86 -21.68 -9.64 4.65
C CYS A 86 -23.17 -9.94 4.85
N LEU A 87 -23.54 -10.25 6.10
CA LEU A 87 -24.92 -10.28 6.57
C LEU A 87 -24.99 -9.31 7.76
N VAL A 88 -25.97 -8.43 7.75
CA VAL A 88 -26.18 -7.47 8.83
C VAL A 88 -27.60 -7.54 9.34
N SER A 89 -27.77 -7.52 10.66
CA SER A 89 -29.07 -7.41 11.32
C SER A 89 -29.01 -6.29 12.36
N VAL A 90 -29.85 -5.27 12.17
CA VAL A 90 -30.03 -4.19 13.14
C VAL A 90 -31.33 -4.43 13.89
N ALA A 91 -31.23 -4.58 15.23
CA ALA A 91 -32.38 -4.78 16.12
C ALA A 91 -33.14 -3.46 16.33
N ALA A 92 -34.38 -3.56 16.86
CA ALA A 92 -35.24 -2.40 17.16
C ALA A 92 -34.60 -1.41 18.16
N ASP A 93 -33.73 -1.89 19.03
CA ASP A 93 -32.99 -1.09 19.99
C ASP A 93 -31.74 -0.40 19.38
N GLY A 94 -31.49 -0.56 18.08
CA GLY A 94 -30.40 0.05 17.35
C GLY A 94 -29.08 -0.74 17.39
N ARG A 95 -29.03 -1.89 18.10
CA ARG A 95 -27.83 -2.76 18.10
C ARG A 95 -27.69 -3.48 16.75
N ALA A 96 -26.49 -3.43 16.19
CA ALA A 96 -26.16 -4.07 14.94
C ALA A 96 -25.27 -5.30 15.15
N THR A 97 -25.64 -6.42 14.53
CA THR A 97 -24.77 -7.60 14.41
C THR A 97 -24.37 -7.76 12.95
N ILE A 98 -23.08 -7.86 12.70
CA ILE A 98 -22.45 -7.94 11.37
C ILE A 98 -21.66 -9.24 11.28
N TRP A 99 -22.03 -10.13 10.38
CA TRP A 99 -21.22 -11.28 9.96
C TRP A 99 -20.55 -10.93 8.65
N SER A 100 -19.24 -11.00 8.60
CA SER A 100 -18.45 -10.56 7.43
C SER A 100 -17.27 -11.48 7.14
N SER A 101 -17.01 -11.73 5.86
CA SER A 101 -15.80 -12.36 5.38
C SER A 101 -14.65 -11.36 5.39
N SER A 102 -14.14 -11.00 6.56
CA SER A 102 -13.14 -9.96 6.77
C SER A 102 -11.94 -10.48 7.57
N GLN A 103 -10.75 -9.93 7.27
CA GLN A 103 -9.51 -10.19 8.00
C GLN A 103 -9.40 -9.37 9.30
N GLY A 104 -10.31 -8.40 9.53
CA GLY A 104 -10.20 -7.46 10.65
C GLY A 104 -11.55 -7.06 11.24
N GLN A 105 -12.13 -7.87 12.14
CA GLN A 105 -13.45 -7.59 12.74
C GLN A 105 -13.48 -6.31 13.58
N PHE A 106 -12.38 -5.96 14.23
CA PHE A 106 -12.27 -4.68 14.94
C PHE A 106 -12.33 -3.50 13.98
N MET A 107 -11.72 -3.62 12.80
CA MET A 107 -11.79 -2.60 11.75
C MET A 107 -13.20 -2.51 11.16
N VAL A 108 -13.86 -3.63 10.90
CA VAL A 108 -15.28 -3.67 10.48
C VAL A 108 -16.14 -2.90 11.47
N ARG A 109 -16.00 -3.17 12.76
CA ARG A 109 -16.72 -2.49 13.83
C ARG A 109 -16.43 -0.98 13.85
N ALA A 110 -15.15 -0.60 13.84
CA ALA A 110 -14.74 0.80 13.95
C ALA A 110 -15.17 1.62 12.73
N MET A 111 -14.91 1.12 11.53
CA MET A 111 -15.23 1.83 10.28
C MET A 111 -16.74 1.90 10.03
N THR A 112 -17.47 0.83 10.32
CA THR A 112 -18.93 0.86 10.22
C THR A 112 -19.53 1.87 11.21
N SER A 113 -19.02 1.94 12.43
CA SER A 113 -19.43 2.96 13.40
C SER A 113 -19.15 4.38 12.88
N PHE A 114 -17.95 4.62 12.38
CA PHE A 114 -17.54 5.93 11.86
C PHE A 114 -18.42 6.39 10.68
N ILE A 115 -18.69 5.49 9.73
CA ILE A 115 -19.45 5.82 8.52
C ILE A 115 -20.95 5.96 8.80
N THR A 116 -21.51 5.10 9.67
CA THR A 116 -22.97 5.05 9.92
C THR A 116 -23.45 5.93 11.07
N GLY A 117 -22.53 6.42 11.90
CA GLY A 117 -22.84 7.14 13.14
C GLY A 117 -23.41 6.26 14.27
N ILE A 118 -23.52 4.94 14.08
CA ILE A 118 -23.94 4.02 15.14
C ILE A 118 -22.80 3.88 16.16
N PRO A 119 -23.07 4.04 17.48
CA PRO A 119 -22.01 3.91 18.48
C PRO A 119 -21.29 2.56 18.39
N GLN A 120 -19.96 2.58 18.48
CA GLN A 120 -19.13 1.37 18.38
C GLN A 120 -19.52 0.29 19.41
N SER A 121 -20.00 0.70 20.61
CA SER A 121 -20.51 -0.19 21.63
C SER A 121 -21.79 -0.93 21.22
N SER A 122 -22.53 -0.39 20.27
CA SER A 122 -23.76 -0.99 19.72
C SER A 122 -23.52 -1.88 18.51
N ILE A 123 -22.27 -2.06 18.07
CA ILE A 123 -21.92 -2.91 16.93
C ILE A 123 -21.17 -4.15 17.39
N ARG A 124 -21.67 -5.33 17.03
CA ARG A 124 -21.01 -6.62 17.19
C ARG A 124 -20.59 -7.12 15.79
N ALA A 125 -19.30 -7.17 15.53
CA ALA A 125 -18.76 -7.79 14.33
C ALA A 125 -18.29 -9.22 14.62
N ILE A 126 -18.79 -10.17 13.85
CA ILE A 126 -18.54 -11.61 14.01
C ILE A 126 -17.77 -12.07 12.75
N PRO A 127 -16.60 -12.71 12.90
CA PRO A 127 -15.88 -13.25 11.76
C PRO A 127 -16.66 -14.43 11.16
N ALA A 128 -16.76 -14.47 9.85
CA ALA A 128 -17.06 -15.67 9.09
C ALA A 128 -15.76 -16.30 8.58
N GLU A 129 -15.81 -17.55 8.14
CA GLU A 129 -14.70 -18.13 7.40
C GLU A 129 -14.44 -17.33 6.13
N ILE A 130 -13.17 -17.31 5.69
CA ILE A 130 -12.72 -16.41 4.61
C ILE A 130 -11.93 -17.20 3.56
N GLY A 131 -12.41 -17.18 2.32
CA GLY A 131 -11.81 -17.82 1.16
C GLY A 131 -10.73 -16.99 0.49
N GLY A 132 -9.76 -16.53 1.27
CA GLY A 132 -8.67 -15.67 0.85
C GLY A 132 -8.98 -14.18 1.05
N GLY A 133 -7.93 -13.41 1.26
CA GLY A 133 -8.03 -11.96 1.44
C GLY A 133 -6.71 -11.26 1.17
N PHE A 134 -5.58 -11.86 1.62
CA PHE A 134 -4.21 -11.41 1.38
C PHE A 134 -3.96 -9.92 1.71
N GLY A 135 -4.79 -9.37 2.61
CA GLY A 135 -4.81 -7.94 2.95
C GLY A 135 -5.97 -7.15 2.33
N GLY A 136 -6.55 -7.59 1.22
CA GLY A 136 -7.65 -6.90 0.54
C GLY A 136 -8.96 -6.87 1.32
N LYS A 137 -9.13 -7.73 2.33
CA LYS A 137 -10.31 -7.79 3.20
C LYS A 137 -10.06 -7.23 4.60
N THR A 138 -9.13 -6.30 4.75
CA THR A 138 -8.83 -5.63 6.03
C THR A 138 -9.68 -4.40 6.31
N ILE A 139 -10.31 -3.82 5.28
CA ILE A 139 -11.19 -2.65 5.35
C ILE A 139 -12.63 -3.04 5.00
N VAL A 140 -13.57 -2.11 5.21
CA VAL A 140 -15.00 -2.33 4.89
C VAL A 140 -15.33 -1.89 3.47
N TYR A 141 -16.28 -2.59 2.84
CA TYR A 141 -16.89 -2.22 1.56
C TYR A 141 -18.41 -2.27 1.64
N LEU A 142 -18.98 -3.41 2.01
CA LEU A 142 -20.42 -3.68 2.02
C LEU A 142 -21.07 -3.42 3.37
N GLU A 143 -20.34 -3.59 4.46
CA GLU A 143 -20.88 -3.64 5.82
C GLU A 143 -21.59 -2.35 6.23
N PRO A 144 -21.06 -1.13 5.97
CA PRO A 144 -21.77 0.10 6.30
C PRO A 144 -23.07 0.26 5.55
N VAL A 145 -23.09 -0.07 4.24
CA VAL A 145 -24.28 0.01 3.37
C VAL A 145 -25.34 -0.98 3.84
N ALA A 146 -24.95 -2.25 4.05
CA ALA A 146 -25.84 -3.28 4.57
C ALA A 146 -26.43 -2.91 5.95
N THR A 147 -25.66 -2.23 6.80
CA THR A 147 -26.09 -1.74 8.11
C THR A 147 -27.20 -0.69 7.99
N ILE A 148 -27.01 0.31 7.11
CA ILE A 148 -28.04 1.34 6.88
C ILE A 148 -29.29 0.72 6.25
N LEU A 149 -29.14 -0.19 5.29
CA LEU A 149 -30.27 -0.88 4.65
C LEU A 149 -31.04 -1.74 5.67
N SER A 150 -30.35 -2.47 6.56
CA SER A 150 -30.98 -3.26 7.62
C SER A 150 -31.74 -2.37 8.61
N LYS A 151 -31.14 -1.24 9.02
CA LYS A 151 -31.81 -0.25 9.89
C LYS A 151 -33.08 0.33 9.23
N LYS A 152 -33.02 0.67 7.93
CA LYS A 152 -34.16 1.26 7.20
C LYS A 152 -35.27 0.24 6.96
N SER A 153 -34.95 -1.00 6.64
CA SER A 153 -35.94 -2.04 6.31
C SER A 153 -36.50 -2.74 7.54
N GLY A 154 -35.84 -2.64 8.69
CA GLY A 154 -36.16 -3.42 9.90
C GLY A 154 -35.95 -4.93 9.70
N ARG A 155 -35.12 -5.34 8.75
CA ARG A 155 -34.88 -6.74 8.38
C ARG A 155 -33.37 -7.00 8.22
N PRO A 156 -32.92 -8.26 8.41
CA PRO A 156 -31.55 -8.65 8.06
C PRO A 156 -31.28 -8.41 6.56
N VAL A 157 -30.10 -7.89 6.24
CA VAL A 157 -29.64 -7.61 4.86
C VAL A 157 -28.36 -8.37 4.60
N LYS A 158 -28.36 -9.19 3.56
CA LYS A 158 -27.19 -9.88 3.02
C LYS A 158 -26.75 -9.16 1.73
N MET A 159 -25.47 -8.86 1.63
CA MET A 159 -24.85 -8.32 0.40
C MET A 159 -23.66 -9.20 0.00
N VAL A 160 -23.52 -9.41 -1.30
CA VAL A 160 -22.41 -10.19 -1.88
C VAL A 160 -21.96 -9.47 -3.15
N MET A 161 -20.68 -9.20 -3.29
CA MET A 161 -20.12 -8.68 -4.53
C MET A 161 -20.02 -9.78 -5.60
N THR A 162 -20.31 -9.43 -6.83
CA THR A 162 -19.90 -10.22 -7.99
C THR A 162 -18.40 -10.13 -8.18
N ARG A 163 -17.83 -10.98 -9.03
CA ARG A 163 -16.40 -10.89 -9.37
C ARG A 163 -16.04 -9.57 -10.03
N GLU A 164 -16.91 -9.07 -10.90
CA GLU A 164 -16.74 -7.78 -11.56
C GLU A 164 -16.71 -6.63 -10.53
N GLU A 165 -17.66 -6.62 -9.60
CA GLU A 165 -17.70 -5.60 -8.54
C GLU A 165 -16.45 -5.64 -7.65
N VAL A 166 -15.94 -6.83 -7.32
CA VAL A 166 -14.68 -6.96 -6.58
C VAL A 166 -13.54 -6.30 -7.34
N MET A 167 -13.40 -6.55 -8.64
CA MET A 167 -12.31 -5.99 -9.45
C MET A 167 -12.44 -4.47 -9.65
N ARG A 168 -13.66 -3.93 -9.66
CA ARG A 168 -13.92 -2.50 -9.87
C ARG A 168 -13.94 -1.68 -8.58
N ALA A 169 -14.50 -2.24 -7.51
CA ALA A 169 -14.83 -1.48 -6.30
C ALA A 169 -13.93 -1.79 -5.09
N SER A 170 -13.11 -2.83 -5.15
CA SER A 170 -12.12 -3.08 -4.09
C SER A 170 -10.71 -2.66 -4.51
N GLY A 171 -9.83 -2.43 -3.52
CA GLY A 171 -8.51 -1.86 -3.78
C GLY A 171 -7.48 -2.89 -4.24
N PRO A 172 -6.72 -2.61 -5.30
CA PRO A 172 -5.52 -3.36 -5.69
C PRO A 172 -4.34 -3.01 -4.77
N THR A 173 -3.18 -3.68 -4.98
CA THR A 173 -1.91 -3.14 -4.49
C THR A 173 -1.49 -1.91 -5.29
N SER A 174 -0.56 -1.12 -4.76
CA SER A 174 -0.02 0.04 -5.47
C SER A 174 0.73 -0.38 -6.75
N GLY A 175 0.48 0.32 -7.85
CA GLY A 175 1.46 0.46 -8.90
C GLY A 175 2.63 1.32 -8.42
N SER A 176 3.79 1.20 -9.04
CA SER A 176 4.96 1.97 -8.65
C SER A 176 5.83 2.39 -9.81
N LYS A 177 6.55 3.51 -9.58
CA LYS A 177 7.72 3.90 -10.36
C LYS A 177 8.88 4.04 -9.37
N SER A 178 9.94 3.26 -9.58
CA SER A 178 11.07 3.19 -8.66
C SER A 178 12.37 3.46 -9.42
N LYS A 179 13.25 4.25 -8.81
CA LYS A 179 14.59 4.48 -9.30
C LYS A 179 15.58 4.08 -8.21
N VAL A 180 16.50 3.16 -8.52
CA VAL A 180 17.47 2.63 -7.57
C VAL A 180 18.87 2.75 -8.13
N LYS A 181 19.79 3.23 -7.28
CA LYS A 181 21.22 3.39 -7.59
C LYS A 181 22.04 2.77 -6.47
N ILE A 182 22.96 1.86 -6.81
CA ILE A 182 23.83 1.18 -5.85
C ILE A 182 25.28 1.27 -6.31
N GLY A 183 26.17 1.62 -5.40
CA GLY A 183 27.62 1.65 -5.60
C GLY A 183 28.32 0.63 -4.71
N ALA A 184 29.32 -0.06 -5.28
CA ALA A 184 30.13 -1.05 -4.58
C ALA A 184 31.61 -0.96 -4.98
N LYS A 185 32.48 -1.44 -4.11
CA LYS A 185 33.93 -1.63 -4.39
C LYS A 185 34.16 -2.95 -5.15
N ASN A 186 35.32 -3.05 -5.81
CA ASN A 186 35.76 -4.27 -6.51
C ASN A 186 35.80 -5.51 -5.60
N ASP A 187 35.96 -5.32 -4.29
CA ASP A 187 35.91 -6.41 -3.32
C ASP A 187 34.48 -6.85 -2.98
N GLY A 188 33.44 -6.20 -3.56
CA GLY A 188 32.04 -6.49 -3.34
C GLY A 188 31.42 -5.82 -2.12
N LYS A 189 32.06 -4.85 -1.46
CA LYS A 189 31.46 -4.06 -0.39
C LYS A 189 30.62 -2.94 -0.95
N ILE A 190 29.32 -2.87 -0.56
CA ILE A 190 28.44 -1.78 -0.92
C ILE A 190 28.89 -0.52 -0.18
N THR A 191 29.12 0.56 -0.92
CA THR A 191 29.52 1.86 -0.37
C THR A 191 28.36 2.82 -0.23
N ALA A 192 27.39 2.75 -1.15
CA ALA A 192 26.21 3.62 -1.18
C ALA A 192 25.00 2.92 -1.82
N ALA A 193 23.81 3.28 -1.34
CA ALA A 193 22.55 2.95 -2.02
C ALA A 193 21.56 4.11 -1.93
N GLN A 194 20.94 4.43 -3.06
CA GLN A 194 19.88 5.43 -3.17
C GLN A 194 18.67 4.83 -3.83
N GLY A 195 17.46 5.13 -3.30
CA GLY A 195 16.19 4.68 -3.85
C GLY A 195 15.14 5.77 -3.82
N THR A 196 14.41 5.94 -4.92
CA THR A 196 13.24 6.82 -4.99
C THR A 196 12.04 6.00 -5.45
N PHE A 197 10.97 6.02 -4.68
CA PHE A 197 9.80 5.18 -4.87
C PHE A 197 8.54 6.05 -4.92
N TYR A 198 7.94 6.18 -6.09
CA TYR A 198 6.61 6.75 -6.26
C TYR A 198 5.61 5.60 -6.24
N LEU A 199 4.66 5.63 -5.29
CA LEU A 199 3.63 4.61 -5.15
C LEU A 199 2.25 5.22 -5.40
N GLN A 200 1.48 4.57 -6.26
CA GLN A 200 0.13 4.96 -6.58
C GLN A 200 -0.81 4.66 -5.41
N ALA A 201 -1.50 5.69 -4.92
CA ALA A 201 -2.49 5.56 -3.84
C ALA A 201 -3.91 5.26 -4.36
N GLY A 202 -4.15 5.54 -5.63
CA GLY A 202 -5.51 5.64 -6.17
C GLY A 202 -6.18 6.95 -5.75
N ALA A 203 -7.50 6.98 -5.70
CA ALA A 203 -8.28 8.20 -5.50
C ALA A 203 -8.09 8.90 -4.14
N PHE A 204 -7.51 8.23 -3.14
CA PHE A 204 -7.28 8.79 -1.80
C PHE A 204 -5.88 8.45 -1.28
N PRO A 205 -5.28 9.30 -0.41
CA PRO A 205 -3.97 9.06 0.18
C PRO A 205 -3.83 7.72 0.91
N GLY A 206 -2.61 7.24 1.05
CA GLY A 206 -2.26 6.06 1.85
C GLY A 206 -1.64 4.93 1.04
N ALA A 207 -0.78 5.25 0.06
CA ALA A 207 0.11 4.26 -0.54
C ALA A 207 1.14 3.75 0.48
N PRO A 208 1.61 2.49 0.38
CA PRO A 208 2.46 1.87 1.40
C PRO A 208 3.94 2.27 1.27
N ILE A 209 4.22 3.59 1.25
CA ILE A 209 5.59 4.14 1.07
C ILE A 209 6.55 3.70 2.18
N ARG A 210 6.06 3.48 3.42
CA ARG A 210 6.89 2.98 4.53
C ARG A 210 7.43 1.58 4.26
N GLY A 211 6.60 0.70 3.68
CA GLY A 211 7.01 -0.64 3.29
C GLY A 211 8.04 -0.61 2.16
N ALA A 212 7.84 0.23 1.14
CA ALA A 212 8.77 0.33 0.02
C ALA A 212 10.08 1.03 0.42
N ALA A 213 10.06 2.34 0.68
CA ALA A 213 11.26 3.12 0.93
C ALA A 213 11.93 2.82 2.28
N GLY A 214 11.15 2.41 3.30
CA GLY A 214 11.70 2.14 4.64
C GLY A 214 12.30 0.74 4.82
N CYS A 215 11.86 -0.26 4.04
CA CYS A 215 12.29 -1.65 4.21
C CYS A 215 13.24 -2.15 3.11
N CYS A 216 13.33 -1.48 1.96
CA CYS A 216 14.01 -2.00 0.77
C CYS A 216 15.51 -2.31 0.98
N LEU A 217 16.18 -1.60 1.87
CA LEU A 217 17.60 -1.79 2.19
C LEU A 217 17.84 -2.50 3.54
N ALA A 218 16.76 -2.84 4.26
CA ALA A 218 16.83 -3.32 5.63
C ALA A 218 17.72 -4.57 5.86
N PRO A 219 17.85 -5.53 4.93
CA PRO A 219 18.71 -6.69 5.13
C PRO A 219 20.21 -6.37 5.11
N TYR A 220 20.61 -5.21 4.57
CA TYR A 220 21.99 -4.91 4.22
C TYR A 220 22.66 -3.89 5.13
N GLU A 221 23.95 -4.12 5.47
CA GLU A 221 24.80 -3.16 6.17
C GLU A 221 25.40 -2.18 5.15
N ILE A 222 24.67 -1.11 4.85
CA ILE A 222 25.07 -0.06 3.91
C ILE A 222 25.48 1.17 4.71
N PRO A 223 26.73 1.67 4.55
CA PRO A 223 27.22 2.82 5.31
C PRO A 223 26.55 4.13 4.90
N ASN A 224 26.25 4.31 3.62
CA ASN A 224 25.64 5.53 3.09
C ASN A 224 24.37 5.17 2.31
N ALA A 225 23.22 5.56 2.82
CA ALA A 225 21.92 5.23 2.23
C ALA A 225 21.01 6.45 2.21
N HIS A 226 20.23 6.59 1.12
CA HIS A 226 19.25 7.64 1.01
C HIS A 226 18.02 7.14 0.24
N THR A 227 16.89 6.99 0.91
CA THR A 227 15.65 6.53 0.26
C THR A 227 14.53 7.53 0.43
N PHE A 228 13.75 7.70 -0.64
CA PHE A 228 12.55 8.54 -0.69
C PHE A 228 11.34 7.71 -1.10
N GLY A 229 10.22 7.93 -0.43
CA GLY A 229 8.91 7.42 -0.79
C GLY A 229 7.94 8.56 -1.02
N TYR A 230 7.16 8.49 -2.09
CA TYR A 230 6.11 9.43 -2.45
C TYR A 230 4.77 8.71 -2.57
N ASP A 231 3.78 9.18 -1.82
CA ASP A 231 2.39 8.74 -1.88
C ASP A 231 1.66 9.58 -2.93
N VAL A 232 1.30 8.98 -4.07
CA VAL A 232 0.75 9.70 -5.22
C VAL A 232 -0.72 9.34 -5.43
N VAL A 233 -1.61 10.33 -5.30
CA VAL A 233 -3.04 10.16 -5.64
C VAL A 233 -3.24 10.22 -7.15
N SER A 234 -4.21 9.44 -7.65
CA SER A 234 -4.54 9.34 -9.07
C SER A 234 -5.98 8.88 -9.27
N ASN A 235 -6.56 9.07 -10.45
CA ASN A 235 -7.93 8.65 -10.76
C ASN A 235 -8.03 7.13 -11.00
N ARG A 236 -7.58 6.34 -10.03
CA ARG A 236 -7.72 4.88 -9.96
C ARG A 236 -8.40 4.48 -8.65
N SER A 237 -8.83 3.22 -8.55
CA SER A 237 -9.35 2.66 -7.30
C SER A 237 -8.35 2.86 -6.16
N LYS A 238 -8.86 3.24 -4.97
CA LYS A 238 -8.02 3.38 -3.75
C LYS A 238 -7.33 2.05 -3.46
N VAL A 239 -6.02 2.09 -3.31
CA VAL A 239 -5.24 0.89 -3.01
C VAL A 239 -5.62 0.30 -1.65
N ALA A 240 -5.56 -1.02 -1.56
CA ALA A 240 -5.70 -1.76 -0.32
C ALA A 240 -4.42 -2.53 -0.01
N ALA A 241 -4.34 -3.06 1.21
CA ALA A 241 -3.20 -3.88 1.59
C ALA A 241 -3.12 -5.14 0.71
N TYR A 242 -1.92 -5.49 0.29
CA TYR A 242 -1.60 -6.76 -0.33
C TYR A 242 -0.28 -7.28 0.25
N ARG A 243 -0.33 -8.43 0.88
CA ARG A 243 0.75 -9.23 1.50
C ARG A 243 2.08 -8.50 1.64
N ALA A 244 2.38 -7.97 2.84
CA ALA A 244 3.51 -7.07 3.15
C ALA A 244 3.49 -5.77 2.31
N PRO A 245 2.48 -4.87 2.49
CA PRO A 245 2.28 -3.70 1.64
C PRO A 245 3.54 -2.87 1.42
N GLY A 246 3.94 -2.68 0.17
CA GLY A 246 5.09 -1.91 -0.26
C GLY A 246 6.43 -2.64 -0.22
N ALA A 247 6.65 -3.55 0.74
CA ALA A 247 7.95 -4.22 0.89
C ALA A 247 8.38 -5.03 -0.35
N PRO A 248 7.51 -5.84 -0.99
CA PRO A 248 7.89 -6.53 -2.22
C PRO A 248 8.23 -5.59 -3.38
N ILE A 249 7.56 -4.43 -3.45
CA ILE A 249 7.81 -3.42 -4.49
C ILE A 249 9.22 -2.83 -4.33
N GLY A 250 9.55 -2.40 -3.11
CA GLY A 250 10.88 -1.85 -2.81
C GLY A 250 11.99 -2.90 -2.95
N ALA A 251 11.75 -4.11 -2.43
CA ALA A 251 12.70 -5.21 -2.53
C ALA A 251 12.97 -5.60 -3.99
N TYR A 252 11.95 -5.73 -4.82
CA TYR A 252 12.11 -6.06 -6.25
C TYR A 252 13.12 -5.12 -6.93
N ALA A 253 12.93 -3.80 -6.81
CA ALA A 253 13.79 -2.83 -7.47
C ALA A 253 15.23 -2.89 -6.94
N VAL A 254 15.41 -3.03 -5.63
CA VAL A 254 16.74 -3.09 -4.99
C VAL A 254 17.46 -4.40 -5.34
N GLU A 255 16.76 -5.54 -5.24
CA GLU A 255 17.37 -6.85 -5.47
C GLU A 255 17.80 -7.05 -6.93
N CYS A 256 17.04 -6.50 -7.90
CA CYS A 256 17.45 -6.51 -9.30
C CYS A 256 18.76 -5.72 -9.52
N VAL A 257 18.90 -4.55 -8.90
CA VAL A 257 20.14 -3.76 -9.01
C VAL A 257 21.30 -4.45 -8.30
N LEU A 258 21.07 -5.13 -7.17
CA LEU A 258 22.11 -5.92 -6.48
C LEU A 258 22.62 -7.07 -7.34
N ASP A 259 21.74 -7.75 -8.10
CA ASP A 259 22.15 -8.79 -9.04
C ASP A 259 23.03 -8.23 -10.16
N GLU A 260 22.67 -7.08 -10.75
CA GLU A 260 23.47 -6.43 -11.78
C GLU A 260 24.83 -5.93 -11.24
N VAL A 261 24.90 -5.45 -9.99
CA VAL A 261 26.17 -5.08 -9.35
C VAL A 261 27.03 -6.31 -9.14
N ALA A 262 26.47 -7.43 -8.70
CA ALA A 262 27.20 -8.69 -8.55
C ALA A 262 27.74 -9.21 -9.88
N GLU A 263 26.93 -9.14 -10.95
CA GLU A 263 27.35 -9.49 -12.32
C GLU A 263 28.50 -8.61 -12.80
N ALA A 264 28.39 -7.28 -12.65
CA ALA A 264 29.44 -6.34 -13.03
C ALA A 264 30.77 -6.59 -12.30
N LEU A 265 30.70 -7.05 -11.05
CA LEU A 265 31.84 -7.45 -10.22
C LEU A 265 32.33 -8.88 -10.50
N LYS A 266 31.62 -9.65 -11.36
CA LYS A 266 31.85 -11.08 -11.60
C LYS A 266 31.81 -11.92 -10.31
N MET A 267 30.96 -11.55 -9.39
CA MET A 267 30.72 -12.25 -8.12
C MET A 267 29.45 -13.08 -8.16
N CYS A 268 29.43 -14.20 -7.42
CA CYS A 268 28.20 -14.91 -7.18
C CYS A 268 27.19 -14.00 -6.45
N PRO A 269 25.94 -13.83 -6.93
CA PRO A 269 24.93 -12.97 -6.29
C PRO A 269 24.67 -13.32 -4.83
N LEU A 270 24.76 -14.61 -4.46
CA LEU A 270 24.61 -15.05 -3.07
C LEU A 270 25.79 -14.58 -2.21
N GLU A 271 27.04 -14.76 -2.68
CA GLU A 271 28.23 -14.33 -1.95
C GLU A 271 28.28 -12.82 -1.77
N PHE A 272 27.87 -12.06 -2.80
CA PHE A 272 27.73 -10.61 -2.74
C PHE A 272 26.75 -10.19 -1.64
N ARG A 273 25.58 -10.83 -1.55
CA ARG A 273 24.59 -10.57 -0.49
C ARG A 273 25.12 -10.95 0.88
N LEU A 274 25.67 -12.15 1.06
CA LEU A 274 26.21 -12.61 2.33
C LEU A 274 27.32 -11.69 2.87
N LYS A 275 28.12 -11.11 1.97
CA LYS A 275 29.16 -10.15 2.33
C LYS A 275 28.60 -8.85 2.91
N ASN A 276 27.41 -8.45 2.47
CA ASN A 276 26.76 -7.18 2.82
C ASN A 276 25.59 -7.32 3.79
N LEU A 277 25.24 -8.52 4.25
CA LEU A 277 24.19 -8.72 5.25
C LEU A 277 24.53 -8.06 6.58
N ILE A 278 23.50 -7.59 7.28
CA ILE A 278 23.60 -7.15 8.67
C ILE A 278 24.01 -8.35 9.53
N LYS A 279 25.13 -8.22 10.26
CA LYS A 279 25.60 -9.25 11.18
C LYS A 279 24.89 -9.15 12.53
N PHE A 280 24.26 -10.25 12.96
CA PHE A 280 23.48 -10.34 14.20
C PHE A 280 24.22 -9.95 15.50
N HIS A 281 25.55 -9.87 15.50
CA HIS A 281 26.34 -9.52 16.69
C HIS A 281 26.13 -8.09 17.24
N LYS A 282 25.34 -7.23 16.57
CA LYS A 282 25.04 -5.87 17.04
C LYS A 282 23.67 -5.71 17.70
N ILE A 283 22.82 -6.73 17.69
CA ILE A 283 21.55 -6.67 18.43
C ILE A 283 21.84 -7.13 19.86
N ARG A 284 22.31 -6.24 20.72
CA ARG A 284 22.17 -6.41 22.17
C ARG A 284 20.67 -6.31 22.48
N LEU A 285 20.01 -7.44 22.64
CA LEU A 285 18.78 -7.51 23.41
C LEU A 285 19.14 -6.98 24.80
N LYS A 286 18.76 -5.74 25.10
CA LYS A 286 18.72 -5.29 26.49
C LYS A 286 17.74 -6.26 27.15
N SER A 287 18.25 -7.13 27.99
CA SER A 287 17.43 -7.95 28.86
C SER A 287 16.45 -7.04 29.57
N LEU A 288 15.15 -7.26 29.36
CA LEU A 288 14.12 -6.69 30.22
C LEU A 288 14.43 -7.16 31.64
N PRO A 289 14.42 -6.29 32.64
CA PRO A 289 14.53 -6.74 34.02
C PRO A 289 13.34 -7.67 34.29
N HIS A 290 13.64 -8.88 34.76
CA HIS A 290 12.63 -9.75 35.33
C HIS A 290 12.13 -9.09 36.62
N GLU A 291 10.91 -8.58 36.64
CA GLU A 291 10.09 -8.42 37.81
C GLU A 291 9.00 -9.50 37.82
#